data_145f2debf6a93080953d4a3e124c8d44
#
_entry.id   145f2debf6a93080953d4a3e124c8d44
#
_cell.length_a   1.000
_cell.length_b   1.000
_cell.length_c   1.000
_cell.angle_alpha   90.00
_cell.angle_beta   90.00
_cell.angle_gamma   90.00
#
_symmetry.space_group_name_H-M   'P 1'
#
loop_
_entity.id
_entity.type
_entity.pdbx_description
1 polymer ?
#
loop_
_entity_poly.entity_id
_entity_poly.type
_entity_poly.pdbx_seq_one_letter_code
_entity_poly.pdbx_strand_id
1 'polypeptide(L)'
;MSRVLKIILLAVLCMLFSAPAFSADYSYKGKVEPVDITSQLLKYYIERFNPGSFELIIEDEPDETGLFGNIYMDIVGCNVNGVRVDRLTFQTIGTQFNNPAEWSTKGIECISALEVYATCRLLEDDVNADLRERVIGDGDDKWRNLKLRISPKGLSGSGEYSVKLLFTFDILIEIESKLRIVGGQEVWLENATLKLNRLDVPEYITNMALDQIQPLLDLKKLPFPLKLNKIVFKEKEALFETRILPSVIEGITYSYVK
;
A
#
# COMPACT_ATOMS: atom_id res chain seq x y z
N MET A 1 20.76 -61.87 8.44
CA MET A 1 19.91 -60.67 8.57
C MET A 1 18.92 -60.68 7.40
N SER A 2 17.63 -60.90 7.65
CA SER A 2 16.62 -61.10 6.59
C SER A 2 16.45 -59.81 5.74
N ARG A 3 16.08 -59.93 4.47
CA ARG A 3 15.80 -58.81 3.56
C ARG A 3 14.74 -57.85 4.15
N VAL A 4 13.79 -58.39 4.93
CA VAL A 4 12.75 -57.59 5.61
C VAL A 4 13.35 -56.65 6.69
N LEU A 5 14.33 -57.15 7.45
CA LEU A 5 14.99 -56.31 8.48
C LEU A 5 15.80 -55.15 7.87
N LYS A 6 16.39 -55.32 6.69
CA LYS A 6 17.09 -54.23 5.96
C LYS A 6 16.12 -53.17 5.43
N ILE A 7 14.92 -53.61 4.96
CA ILE A 7 13.89 -52.66 4.46
C ILE A 7 13.31 -51.86 5.64
N ILE A 8 13.06 -52.50 6.77
CA ILE A 8 12.56 -51.82 7.99
C ILE A 8 13.62 -50.83 8.50
N LEU A 9 14.89 -51.20 8.50
CA LEU A 9 15.97 -50.33 8.94
C LEU A 9 16.16 -49.11 8.01
N LEU A 10 16.00 -49.32 6.69
CA LEU A 10 16.05 -48.22 5.69
C LEU A 10 14.84 -47.28 5.82
N ALA A 11 13.63 -47.83 6.06
CA ALA A 11 12.44 -47.00 6.28
C ALA A 11 12.53 -46.18 7.57
N VAL A 12 13.07 -46.74 8.65
CA VAL A 12 13.31 -46.00 9.92
C VAL A 12 14.39 -44.95 9.75
N LEU A 13 15.43 -45.21 8.96
CA LEU A 13 16.48 -44.24 8.65
C LEU A 13 15.94 -43.06 7.81
N CYS A 14 15.04 -43.29 6.85
CA CYS A 14 14.38 -42.26 6.09
C CYS A 14 13.42 -41.37 6.93
N MET A 15 12.78 -41.93 7.97
CA MET A 15 11.95 -41.15 8.88
C MET A 15 12.75 -40.28 9.86
N LEU A 16 14.04 -40.61 10.10
CA LEU A 16 14.92 -39.81 10.96
C LEU A 16 15.53 -38.59 10.24
N PHE A 17 15.40 -38.49 8.92
CA PHE A 17 15.92 -37.35 8.14
C PHE A 17 14.85 -36.39 7.62
N SER A 18 13.57 -36.59 7.96
CA SER A 18 12.59 -35.54 7.85
C SER A 18 12.75 -34.61 9.05
N ALA A 19 13.84 -33.83 9.06
CA ALA A 19 13.89 -32.63 9.90
C ALA A 19 12.70 -31.77 9.47
N PRO A 20 11.81 -31.35 10.40
CA PRO A 20 10.86 -30.31 10.07
C PRO A 20 11.70 -29.12 9.62
N ALA A 21 11.41 -28.59 8.43
CA ALA A 21 11.90 -27.28 8.06
C ALA A 21 11.34 -26.30 9.09
N PHE A 22 12.15 -25.97 10.12
CA PHE A 22 11.83 -24.90 11.03
C PHE A 22 11.89 -23.65 10.20
N SER A 23 10.73 -23.08 9.86
CA SER A 23 10.62 -21.69 9.45
C SER A 23 11.25 -20.88 10.59
N ALA A 24 12.33 -20.19 10.32
CA ALA A 24 12.93 -19.29 11.29
C ALA A 24 12.06 -18.05 11.35
N ASP A 25 11.47 -17.76 12.52
CA ASP A 25 10.67 -16.57 12.75
C ASP A 25 11.50 -15.49 13.43
N TYR A 26 11.52 -14.30 12.85
CA TYR A 26 12.17 -13.12 13.41
C TYR A 26 11.12 -12.12 13.89
N SER A 27 11.25 -11.63 15.13
CA SER A 27 10.30 -10.68 15.69
C SER A 27 11.01 -9.44 16.22
N TYR A 28 10.52 -8.27 15.82
CA TYR A 28 11.07 -6.97 16.18
C TYR A 28 10.01 -6.09 16.85
N LYS A 29 10.43 -5.30 17.84
CA LYS A 29 9.57 -4.35 18.53
C LYS A 29 10.23 -2.97 18.53
N GLY A 30 9.54 -1.98 17.99
CA GLY A 30 9.97 -0.58 17.92
C GLY A 30 11.14 -0.33 16.97
N LYS A 31 12.19 -1.16 17.00
CA LYS A 31 13.39 -0.99 16.17
C LYS A 31 13.78 -2.29 15.48
N VAL A 32 14.14 -2.22 14.21
CA VAL A 32 14.74 -3.33 13.47
C VAL A 32 16.23 -3.11 13.38
N GLU A 33 17.00 -4.07 13.90
CA GLU A 33 18.45 -4.17 13.70
C GLU A 33 18.70 -5.28 12.66
N PRO A 34 19.06 -4.93 11.42
CA PRO A 34 19.19 -5.92 10.35
C PRO A 34 20.35 -6.88 10.62
N VAL A 35 20.09 -8.17 10.42
CA VAL A 35 21.09 -9.25 10.55
C VAL A 35 21.35 -9.96 9.23
N ASP A 36 20.47 -9.77 8.25
CA ASP A 36 20.49 -10.38 6.92
C ASP A 36 19.90 -9.43 5.86
N ILE A 37 19.88 -9.87 4.60
CA ILE A 37 19.34 -9.11 3.46
C ILE A 37 17.84 -8.84 3.66
N THR A 38 17.08 -9.82 4.13
CA THR A 38 15.62 -9.70 4.30
C THR A 38 15.25 -8.74 5.43
N SER A 39 15.95 -8.74 6.54
CA SER A 39 15.72 -7.77 7.62
C SER A 39 16.13 -6.34 7.24
N GLN A 40 17.08 -6.16 6.31
CA GLN A 40 17.37 -4.85 5.71
C GLN A 40 16.19 -4.38 4.85
N LEU A 41 15.60 -5.27 4.05
CA LEU A 41 14.39 -4.98 3.27
C LEU A 41 13.21 -4.62 4.16
N LEU A 42 12.98 -5.39 5.25
CA LEU A 42 11.96 -5.10 6.24
C LEU A 42 12.14 -3.69 6.84
N LYS A 43 13.36 -3.37 7.29
CA LYS A 43 13.68 -2.05 7.85
C LYS A 43 13.37 -0.94 6.87
N TYR A 44 13.79 -1.08 5.61
CA TYR A 44 13.54 -0.10 4.57
C TYR A 44 12.04 0.18 4.39
N TYR A 45 11.20 -0.86 4.34
CA TYR A 45 9.77 -0.68 4.20
C TYR A 45 9.09 -0.13 5.46
N ILE A 46 9.58 -0.47 6.65
CA ILE A 46 9.12 0.14 7.90
C ILE A 46 9.38 1.65 7.89
N GLU A 47 10.58 2.08 7.51
CA GLU A 47 10.93 3.49 7.41
C GLU A 47 10.10 4.22 6.35
N ARG A 48 9.80 3.56 5.23
CA ARG A 48 9.01 4.13 4.13
C ARG A 48 7.53 4.23 4.44
N PHE A 49 6.95 3.23 5.06
CA PHE A 49 5.51 3.14 5.30
C PHE A 49 5.09 3.53 6.71
N ASN A 50 6.01 3.62 7.65
CA ASN A 50 5.76 3.92 9.06
C ASN A 50 4.55 3.15 9.63
N PRO A 51 4.53 1.82 9.55
CA PRO A 51 3.39 0.99 9.91
C PRO A 51 3.21 0.88 11.42
N GLY A 52 2.00 0.51 11.86
CA GLY A 52 1.73 0.04 13.21
C GLY A 52 2.24 -1.40 13.43
N SER A 53 2.04 -2.26 12.42
CA SER A 53 2.64 -3.60 12.36
C SER A 53 2.97 -3.98 10.91
N PHE A 54 3.94 -4.88 10.75
CA PHE A 54 4.36 -5.38 9.47
C PHE A 54 4.75 -6.86 9.58
N GLU A 55 4.23 -7.68 8.70
CA GLU A 55 4.62 -9.06 8.50
C GLU A 55 5.20 -9.21 7.09
N LEU A 56 6.43 -9.70 7.01
CA LEU A 56 7.14 -10.01 5.78
C LEU A 56 7.44 -11.50 5.77
N ILE A 57 6.95 -12.22 4.77
CA ILE A 57 7.22 -13.66 4.59
C ILE A 57 7.95 -13.81 3.26
N ILE A 58 9.05 -14.55 3.26
CA ILE A 58 9.79 -14.94 2.07
C ILE A 58 9.78 -16.46 1.96
N GLU A 59 9.59 -16.98 0.76
CA GLU A 59 9.59 -18.43 0.51
C GLU A 59 10.95 -19.05 0.83
N ASP A 60 12.02 -18.43 0.33
CA ASP A 60 13.41 -18.81 0.56
C ASP A 60 14.27 -17.56 0.75
N GLU A 61 15.44 -17.70 1.39
CA GLU A 61 16.43 -16.62 1.47
C GLU A 61 16.82 -16.13 0.08
N PRO A 62 16.93 -14.79 -0.12
CA PRO A 62 17.34 -14.23 -1.40
C PRO A 62 18.79 -14.59 -1.71
N ASP A 63 19.14 -14.62 -2.98
CA ASP A 63 20.53 -14.74 -3.39
C ASP A 63 21.32 -13.43 -3.19
N GLU A 64 22.64 -13.52 -3.35
CA GLU A 64 23.56 -12.37 -3.19
C GLU A 64 23.31 -11.26 -4.23
N THR A 65 22.57 -11.54 -5.31
CA THR A 65 22.22 -10.55 -6.34
C THR A 65 20.97 -9.74 -5.99
N GLY A 66 20.23 -10.14 -4.93
CA GLY A 66 18.99 -9.50 -4.50
C GLY A 66 17.75 -10.02 -5.23
N LEU A 67 17.80 -11.25 -5.75
CA LEU A 67 16.66 -11.93 -6.31
C LEU A 67 15.89 -12.66 -5.20
N PHE A 68 14.60 -12.31 -5.06
CA PHE A 68 13.63 -12.97 -4.19
C PHE A 68 12.67 -13.80 -5.04
N GLY A 69 12.42 -15.06 -4.64
CA GLY A 69 11.45 -15.95 -5.31
C GLY A 69 10.02 -15.47 -5.12
N ASN A 70 9.52 -15.58 -3.92
CA ASN A 70 8.17 -15.16 -3.54
C ASN A 70 8.23 -14.37 -2.24
N ILE A 71 7.58 -13.22 -2.22
CA ILE A 71 7.51 -12.34 -1.04
C ILE A 71 6.04 -12.06 -0.76
N TYR A 72 5.63 -12.19 0.49
CA TYR A 72 4.36 -11.71 1.00
C TYR A 72 4.59 -10.64 2.05
N MET A 73 3.83 -9.56 1.98
CA MET A 73 3.89 -8.44 2.92
C MET A 73 2.50 -8.06 3.37
N ASP A 74 2.28 -7.99 4.68
CA ASP A 74 1.07 -7.47 5.29
C ASP A 74 1.41 -6.30 6.21
N ILE A 75 0.92 -5.12 5.85
CA ILE A 75 1.30 -3.85 6.44
C ILE A 75 0.04 -3.18 7.01
N VAL A 76 -0.02 -3.01 8.32
CA VAL A 76 -1.19 -2.47 9.02
C VAL A 76 -0.93 -1.08 9.55
N GLY A 77 -1.86 -0.17 9.32
CA GLY A 77 -1.81 1.20 9.82
C GLY A 77 -0.62 1.98 9.27
N CYS A 78 -0.44 1.95 7.95
CA CYS A 78 0.70 2.55 7.28
C CYS A 78 0.38 3.91 6.63
N ASN A 79 1.41 4.63 6.20
CA ASN A 79 1.30 5.88 5.45
C ASN A 79 1.78 5.67 4.02
N VAL A 80 0.94 6.01 3.04
CA VAL A 80 1.26 5.97 1.61
C VAL A 80 1.10 7.38 1.05
N ASN A 81 2.20 8.03 0.70
CA ASN A 81 2.23 9.39 0.17
C ASN A 81 1.47 10.41 1.04
N GLY A 82 1.55 10.25 2.36
CA GLY A 82 0.92 11.12 3.32
C GLY A 82 -0.54 10.79 3.60
N VAL A 83 -1.10 9.71 3.06
CA VAL A 83 -2.44 9.23 3.36
C VAL A 83 -2.33 7.99 4.24
N ARG A 84 -3.02 8.00 5.38
CA ARG A 84 -3.10 6.81 6.24
C ARG A 84 -3.91 5.73 5.55
N VAL A 85 -3.37 4.53 5.51
CA VAL A 85 -3.96 3.32 4.96
C VAL A 85 -4.11 2.30 6.09
N ASP A 86 -5.31 1.76 6.26
CA ASP A 86 -5.59 0.80 7.31
C ASP A 86 -4.82 -0.51 7.12
N ARG A 87 -4.85 -1.08 5.91
CA ARG A 87 -4.10 -2.29 5.58
C ARG A 87 -3.67 -2.29 4.13
N LEU A 88 -2.42 -2.64 3.90
CA LEU A 88 -1.81 -2.77 2.59
C LEU A 88 -1.13 -4.14 2.52
N THR A 89 -1.59 -4.98 1.61
CA THR A 89 -1.05 -6.33 1.44
C THR A 89 -0.46 -6.45 0.05
N PHE A 90 0.76 -6.99 -0.04
CA PHE A 90 1.43 -7.30 -1.29
C PHE A 90 1.85 -8.76 -1.33
N GLN A 91 1.86 -9.32 -2.53
CA GLN A 91 2.60 -10.52 -2.88
C GLN A 91 3.35 -10.25 -4.17
N THR A 92 4.64 -10.58 -4.20
CA THR A 92 5.46 -10.41 -5.40
C THR A 92 6.18 -11.72 -5.72
N ILE A 93 6.30 -12.02 -7.00
CA ILE A 93 6.93 -13.24 -7.50
C ILE A 93 8.09 -12.84 -8.41
N GLY A 94 9.26 -13.47 -8.20
CA GLY A 94 10.47 -13.24 -9.00
C GLY A 94 10.89 -11.77 -8.96
N THR A 95 11.07 -11.23 -7.76
CA THR A 95 11.40 -9.80 -7.57
C THR A 95 12.90 -9.61 -7.52
N GLN A 96 13.43 -8.86 -8.47
CA GLN A 96 14.82 -8.44 -8.50
C GLN A 96 14.97 -7.04 -7.91
N PHE A 97 15.69 -6.94 -6.81
CA PHE A 97 16.19 -5.66 -6.29
C PHE A 97 17.59 -5.36 -6.82
N ASN A 98 18.03 -4.10 -6.66
CA ASN A 98 19.42 -3.76 -6.87
C ASN A 98 20.33 -4.52 -5.90
N ASN A 99 21.64 -4.60 -6.23
CA ASN A 99 22.60 -5.40 -5.45
C ASN A 99 22.56 -5.03 -3.95
N PRO A 100 22.31 -6.00 -3.04
CA PRO A 100 22.24 -5.76 -1.60
C PRO A 100 23.49 -5.10 -1.00
N ALA A 101 24.67 -5.34 -1.56
CA ALA A 101 25.90 -4.67 -1.13
C ALA A 101 25.89 -3.15 -1.32
N GLU A 102 24.98 -2.63 -2.18
CA GLU A 102 24.84 -1.22 -2.46
C GLU A 102 23.68 -0.54 -1.69
N TRP A 103 22.85 -1.30 -0.97
CA TRP A 103 21.65 -0.78 -0.32
C TRP A 103 21.94 0.33 0.71
N SER A 104 23.05 0.22 1.42
CA SER A 104 23.48 1.24 2.39
C SER A 104 23.85 2.59 1.77
N THR A 105 24.23 2.60 0.50
CA THR A 105 24.75 3.80 -0.21
C THR A 105 23.77 4.34 -1.25
N LYS A 106 23.07 3.44 -1.97
CA LYS A 106 22.16 3.79 -3.07
C LYS A 106 20.69 3.66 -2.71
N GLY A 107 20.39 3.05 -1.55
CA GLY A 107 19.02 2.67 -1.16
C GLY A 107 18.56 1.37 -1.84
N ILE A 108 17.34 0.95 -1.52
CA ILE A 108 16.72 -0.26 -2.06
C ILE A 108 15.77 0.12 -3.18
N GLU A 109 15.96 -0.48 -4.35
CA GLU A 109 15.17 -0.25 -5.54
C GLU A 109 14.74 -1.58 -6.15
N CYS A 110 13.43 -1.73 -6.40
CA CYS A 110 12.91 -2.85 -7.18
C CYS A 110 13.16 -2.59 -8.66
N ILE A 111 14.03 -3.41 -9.27
CA ILE A 111 14.37 -3.32 -10.70
C ILE A 111 13.28 -3.96 -11.54
N SER A 112 12.79 -5.13 -11.12
CA SER A 112 11.73 -5.86 -11.82
C SER A 112 11.01 -6.82 -10.88
N ALA A 113 9.79 -7.19 -11.24
CA ALA A 113 9.06 -8.30 -10.65
C ALA A 113 8.27 -9.01 -11.77
N LEU A 114 8.20 -10.31 -11.72
CA LEU A 114 7.43 -11.09 -12.69
C LEU A 114 5.92 -10.86 -12.48
N GLU A 115 5.48 -10.93 -11.22
CA GLU A 115 4.08 -10.70 -10.85
C GLU A 115 4.01 -9.88 -9.57
N VAL A 116 3.00 -9.01 -9.49
CA VAL A 116 2.70 -8.21 -8.29
C VAL A 116 1.20 -8.23 -8.04
N TYR A 117 0.81 -8.73 -6.88
CA TYR A 117 -0.57 -8.75 -6.40
C TYR A 117 -0.67 -7.84 -5.19
N ALA A 118 -1.76 -7.08 -5.08
CA ALA A 118 -1.96 -6.18 -3.96
C ALA A 118 -3.42 -5.98 -3.61
N THR A 119 -3.67 -5.70 -2.34
CA THR A 119 -4.90 -5.12 -1.84
C THR A 119 -4.58 -3.94 -0.93
N CYS A 120 -5.39 -2.90 -1.01
CA CYS A 120 -5.28 -1.74 -0.14
C CYS A 120 -6.67 -1.42 0.42
N ARG A 121 -6.79 -1.36 1.75
CA ARG A 121 -8.00 -0.94 2.46
C ARG A 121 -7.82 0.46 3.00
N LEU A 122 -8.68 1.37 2.55
CA LEU A 122 -8.74 2.75 2.99
C LEU A 122 -10.00 2.96 3.80
N LEU A 123 -9.89 3.50 5.01
CA LEU A 123 -11.02 3.85 5.87
C LEU A 123 -11.29 5.35 5.83
N GLU A 124 -12.58 5.72 5.80
CA GLU A 124 -13.05 7.10 5.84
C GLU A 124 -12.51 7.87 7.05
N ASP A 125 -12.50 7.23 8.22
CA ASP A 125 -12.07 7.84 9.48
C ASP A 125 -10.56 8.14 9.48
N ASP A 126 -9.73 7.28 8.86
CA ASP A 126 -8.29 7.47 8.73
C ASP A 126 -7.98 8.65 7.80
N VAL A 127 -8.63 8.73 6.65
CA VAL A 127 -8.47 9.86 5.71
C VAL A 127 -8.91 11.16 6.37
N ASN A 128 -10.04 11.15 7.06
CA ASN A 128 -10.54 12.36 7.74
C ASN A 128 -9.69 12.77 8.94
N ALA A 129 -8.98 11.85 9.60
CA ALA A 129 -8.00 12.18 10.62
C ALA A 129 -6.84 12.98 10.01
N ASP A 130 -6.26 12.49 8.91
CA ASP A 130 -5.21 13.18 8.18
C ASP A 130 -5.65 14.55 7.64
N LEU A 131 -6.85 14.64 7.06
CA LEU A 131 -7.39 15.89 6.50
C LEU A 131 -7.60 16.96 7.57
N ARG A 132 -7.95 16.60 8.79
CA ARG A 132 -8.14 17.55 9.91
C ARG A 132 -6.83 18.22 10.35
N GLU A 133 -5.72 17.50 10.26
CA GLU A 133 -4.40 17.99 10.66
C GLU A 133 -3.73 18.82 9.57
N ARG A 134 -4.26 18.79 8.34
CA ARG A 134 -3.68 19.53 7.20
C ARG A 134 -4.28 20.91 7.04
N VAL A 135 -3.43 21.90 7.05
CA VAL A 135 -3.70 23.21 6.46
C VAL A 135 -3.13 23.17 5.04
N ILE A 136 -4.00 23.15 4.04
CA ILE A 136 -3.61 23.13 2.63
C ILE A 136 -3.75 24.54 2.08
N GLY A 137 -2.65 25.11 1.58
CA GLY A 137 -2.57 26.45 1.01
C GLY A 137 -1.60 27.36 1.75
N ASP A 138 -1.13 28.40 1.06
CA ASP A 138 -0.18 29.38 1.56
C ASP A 138 -0.87 30.73 1.80
N GLY A 139 -0.43 31.43 2.84
CA GLY A 139 -0.89 32.80 3.11
C GLY A 139 -2.37 32.88 3.52
N ASP A 140 -3.13 33.74 2.78
CA ASP A 140 -4.55 34.00 3.03
C ASP A 140 -5.48 32.99 2.32
N ASP A 141 -4.96 32.23 1.35
CA ASP A 141 -5.69 31.21 0.58
C ASP A 141 -5.55 29.85 1.26
N LYS A 142 -6.56 29.47 2.05
CA LYS A 142 -6.48 28.27 2.87
C LYS A 142 -7.73 27.40 2.73
N TRP A 143 -7.50 26.10 2.65
CA TRP A 143 -8.53 25.10 2.82
C TRP A 143 -8.74 24.80 4.30
N ARG A 144 -10.00 24.74 4.73
CA ARG A 144 -10.42 24.37 6.08
C ARG A 144 -11.56 23.38 6.01
N ASN A 145 -11.82 22.72 7.13
CA ASN A 145 -12.96 21.83 7.31
C ASN A 145 -13.07 20.75 6.22
N LEU A 146 -11.91 20.30 5.72
CA LEU A 146 -11.86 19.23 4.73
C LEU A 146 -12.46 17.95 5.29
N LYS A 147 -13.37 17.36 4.55
CA LYS A 147 -14.05 16.13 4.93
C LYS A 147 -14.27 15.26 3.70
N LEU A 148 -13.94 13.99 3.82
CA LEU A 148 -14.23 12.96 2.84
C LEU A 148 -15.31 12.02 3.40
N ARG A 149 -16.20 11.57 2.54
CA ARG A 149 -17.17 10.50 2.82
C ARG A 149 -17.04 9.42 1.78
N ILE A 150 -16.99 8.17 2.25
CA ILE A 150 -16.95 6.96 1.42
C ILE A 150 -18.28 6.22 1.58
N SER A 151 -18.91 5.90 0.45
CA SER A 151 -20.18 5.18 0.43
C SER A 151 -20.22 4.22 -0.76
N PRO A 152 -21.17 3.26 -0.80
CA PRO A 152 -21.34 2.37 -1.95
C PRO A 152 -21.60 3.10 -3.28
N LYS A 153 -21.96 4.38 -3.24
CA LYS A 153 -22.20 5.22 -4.42
C LYS A 153 -20.90 5.84 -4.99
N GLY A 154 -19.84 5.89 -4.18
CA GLY A 154 -18.56 6.51 -4.51
C GLY A 154 -18.02 7.40 -3.38
N LEU A 155 -17.30 8.44 -3.76
CA LEU A 155 -16.72 9.43 -2.85
C LEU A 155 -17.52 10.72 -2.88
N SER A 156 -17.62 11.37 -1.73
CA SER A 156 -17.98 12.78 -1.65
C SER A 156 -17.01 13.52 -0.76
N GLY A 157 -16.58 14.68 -1.21
CA GLY A 157 -15.67 15.56 -0.47
C GLY A 157 -16.32 16.91 -0.23
N SER A 158 -15.99 17.55 0.89
CA SER A 158 -16.37 18.94 1.16
C SER A 158 -15.23 19.67 1.86
N GLY A 159 -15.17 20.99 1.65
CA GLY A 159 -14.19 21.85 2.31
C GLY A 159 -14.55 23.31 2.11
N GLU A 160 -14.00 24.14 2.96
CA GLU A 160 -14.14 25.59 2.88
C GLU A 160 -12.82 26.18 2.36
N TYR A 161 -12.90 26.97 1.30
CA TYR A 161 -11.77 27.69 0.73
C TYR A 161 -11.91 29.16 1.03
N SER A 162 -10.95 29.71 1.77
CA SER A 162 -10.91 31.12 2.10
C SER A 162 -10.18 31.91 1.01
N VAL A 163 -10.82 32.95 0.48
CA VAL A 163 -10.26 33.87 -0.50
C VAL A 163 -10.25 35.25 0.11
N LYS A 164 -9.11 35.91 0.09
CA LYS A 164 -8.98 37.31 0.53
C LYS A 164 -8.92 38.23 -0.70
N LEU A 165 -9.96 39.03 -0.86
CA LEU A 165 -10.00 40.17 -1.78
C LEU A 165 -9.91 41.49 -0.97
N LEU A 166 -10.99 42.26 -0.92
CA LEU A 166 -11.15 43.38 0.02
C LEU A 166 -11.60 42.91 1.40
N PHE A 167 -12.30 41.77 1.44
CA PHE A 167 -12.74 41.04 2.63
C PHE A 167 -12.40 39.58 2.44
N THR A 168 -12.36 38.79 3.54
CA THR A 168 -12.20 37.37 3.47
C THR A 168 -13.55 36.70 3.21
N PHE A 169 -13.64 35.87 2.18
CA PHE A 169 -14.82 35.08 1.83
C PHE A 169 -14.49 33.61 1.98
N ASP A 170 -15.36 32.87 2.66
CA ASP A 170 -15.29 31.42 2.74
C ASP A 170 -16.27 30.83 1.70
N ILE A 171 -15.73 30.00 0.81
CA ILE A 171 -16.48 29.33 -0.25
C ILE A 171 -16.57 27.86 0.14
N LEU A 172 -17.78 27.37 0.38
CA LEU A 172 -18.02 25.93 0.54
C LEU A 172 -17.91 25.24 -0.82
N ILE A 173 -17.00 24.28 -0.92
CA ILE A 173 -16.81 23.45 -2.09
C ILE A 173 -17.21 22.03 -1.73
N GLU A 174 -18.12 21.47 -2.53
CA GLU A 174 -18.57 20.09 -2.39
C GLU A 174 -18.36 19.35 -3.71
N ILE A 175 -17.82 18.14 -3.65
CA ILE A 175 -17.59 17.28 -4.81
C ILE A 175 -18.20 15.90 -4.56
N GLU A 176 -18.89 15.34 -5.54
CA GLU A 176 -19.32 13.95 -5.55
C GLU A 176 -18.75 13.27 -6.81
N SER A 177 -18.20 12.07 -6.66
CA SER A 177 -17.57 11.37 -7.77
C SER A 177 -17.49 9.88 -7.52
N LYS A 178 -17.32 9.12 -8.60
CA LYS A 178 -16.80 7.74 -8.58
C LYS A 178 -15.30 7.78 -8.87
N LEU A 179 -14.65 6.64 -8.68
CA LEU A 179 -13.27 6.45 -9.13
C LEU A 179 -13.25 5.49 -10.32
N ARG A 180 -12.39 5.77 -11.28
CA ARG A 180 -12.05 4.85 -12.36
C ARG A 180 -10.56 4.59 -12.43
N ILE A 181 -10.19 3.41 -12.90
CA ILE A 181 -8.81 3.02 -13.14
C ILE A 181 -8.50 3.27 -14.61
N VAL A 182 -7.39 3.97 -14.88
CA VAL A 182 -6.89 4.27 -16.22
C VAL A 182 -5.57 3.52 -16.41
N GLY A 183 -5.51 2.70 -17.47
CA GLY A 183 -4.31 1.93 -17.80
C GLY A 183 -3.85 0.94 -16.71
N GLY A 184 -4.69 0.68 -15.70
CA GLY A 184 -4.33 -0.12 -14.54
C GLY A 184 -3.41 0.57 -13.54
N GLN A 185 -2.91 1.77 -13.84
CA GLN A 185 -1.86 2.43 -13.04
C GLN A 185 -2.23 3.81 -12.51
N GLU A 186 -3.36 4.35 -12.92
CA GLU A 186 -3.81 5.66 -12.46
C GLU A 186 -5.25 5.56 -11.94
N VAL A 187 -5.56 6.29 -10.89
CA VAL A 187 -6.91 6.43 -10.35
C VAL A 187 -7.39 7.85 -10.58
N TRP A 188 -8.52 7.98 -11.23
CA TRP A 188 -9.14 9.23 -11.65
C TRP A 188 -10.53 9.39 -11.07
N LEU A 189 -10.98 10.62 -10.86
CA LEU A 189 -12.39 10.93 -10.59
C LEU A 189 -13.21 10.71 -11.87
N GLU A 190 -14.39 10.12 -11.72
CA GLU A 190 -15.32 9.84 -12.79
C GLU A 190 -16.71 10.36 -12.45
N ASN A 191 -17.37 10.98 -13.43
CA ASN A 191 -18.71 11.54 -13.28
C ASN A 191 -18.80 12.51 -12.08
N ALA A 192 -17.78 13.35 -11.94
CA ALA A 192 -17.72 14.28 -10.82
C ALA A 192 -18.71 15.42 -10.99
N THR A 193 -19.40 15.76 -9.91
CA THR A 193 -20.21 16.97 -9.81
C THR A 193 -19.59 17.88 -8.75
N LEU A 194 -19.51 19.16 -9.06
CA LEU A 194 -18.96 20.19 -8.19
C LEU A 194 -20.06 21.20 -7.79
N LYS A 195 -20.09 21.57 -6.53
CA LYS A 195 -20.96 22.64 -6.02
C LYS A 195 -20.14 23.69 -5.31
N LEU A 196 -20.47 24.96 -5.54
CA LEU A 196 -19.92 26.10 -4.83
C LEU A 196 -21.06 26.76 -4.03
N ASN A 197 -20.93 26.81 -2.71
CA ASN A 197 -22.00 27.32 -1.82
C ASN A 197 -23.34 26.63 -2.11
N ARG A 198 -23.34 25.30 -2.38
CA ARG A 198 -24.49 24.46 -2.73
C ARG A 198 -25.13 24.73 -4.09
N LEU A 199 -24.51 25.59 -4.92
CA LEU A 199 -24.95 25.82 -6.30
C LEU A 199 -24.15 24.93 -7.23
N ASP A 200 -24.83 24.29 -8.17
CA ASP A 200 -24.17 23.42 -9.15
C ASP A 200 -23.26 24.24 -10.07
N VAL A 201 -22.05 23.71 -10.27
CA VAL A 201 -21.04 24.31 -11.16
C VAL A 201 -21.22 23.69 -12.55
N PRO A 202 -21.18 24.49 -13.63
CA PRO A 202 -21.23 23.97 -14.98
C PRO A 202 -20.13 22.93 -15.24
N GLU A 203 -20.44 21.89 -15.99
CA GLU A 203 -19.57 20.74 -16.26
C GLU A 203 -18.20 21.15 -16.79
N TYR A 204 -18.13 22.14 -17.68
CA TYR A 204 -16.85 22.60 -18.25
C TYR A 204 -15.91 23.20 -17.19
N ILE A 205 -16.45 23.91 -16.16
CA ILE A 205 -15.67 24.43 -15.04
C ILE A 205 -15.24 23.28 -14.12
N THR A 206 -16.14 22.34 -13.86
CA THR A 206 -15.84 21.14 -13.10
C THR A 206 -14.67 20.38 -13.73
N ASN A 207 -14.71 20.15 -15.03
CA ASN A 207 -13.64 19.47 -15.78
C ASN A 207 -12.31 20.23 -15.70
N MET A 208 -12.32 21.55 -15.85
CA MET A 208 -11.11 22.37 -15.70
C MET A 208 -10.49 22.24 -14.27
N ALA A 209 -11.33 22.20 -13.24
CA ALA A 209 -10.86 22.02 -11.87
C ALA A 209 -10.28 20.61 -11.65
N LEU A 210 -10.93 19.58 -12.21
CA LEU A 210 -10.48 18.20 -12.15
C LEU A 210 -9.13 17.99 -12.83
N ASP A 211 -8.89 18.60 -13.97
CA ASP A 211 -7.63 18.51 -14.73
C ASP A 211 -6.41 18.95 -13.91
N GLN A 212 -6.61 19.81 -12.89
CA GLN A 212 -5.54 20.29 -12.02
C GLN A 212 -5.14 19.27 -10.94
N ILE A 213 -6.02 18.33 -10.60
CA ILE A 213 -5.82 17.39 -9.47
C ILE A 213 -5.70 15.93 -9.92
N GLN A 214 -5.93 15.65 -11.19
CA GLN A 214 -5.86 14.29 -11.72
C GLN A 214 -4.46 13.97 -12.29
N PRO A 215 -3.98 12.72 -12.19
CA PRO A 215 -4.62 11.61 -11.47
C PRO A 215 -4.56 11.78 -9.95
N LEU A 216 -5.59 11.30 -9.22
CA LEU A 216 -5.59 11.28 -7.75
C LEU A 216 -4.50 10.37 -7.18
N LEU A 217 -4.23 9.28 -7.88
CA LEU A 217 -3.19 8.31 -7.53
C LEU A 217 -2.48 7.86 -8.79
N ASP A 218 -1.16 7.96 -8.78
CA ASP A 218 -0.26 7.46 -9.82
C ASP A 218 0.58 6.31 -9.26
N LEU A 219 0.23 5.08 -9.63
CA LEU A 219 0.88 3.86 -9.15
C LEU A 219 2.25 3.61 -9.77
N LYS A 220 2.62 4.34 -10.83
CA LYS A 220 3.97 4.29 -11.43
C LYS A 220 5.05 4.78 -10.46
N LYS A 221 4.64 5.54 -9.42
CA LYS A 221 5.51 6.04 -8.35
C LYS A 221 5.69 5.06 -7.19
N LEU A 222 4.98 3.94 -7.20
CA LEU A 222 5.16 2.90 -6.20
C LEU A 222 6.43 2.09 -6.44
N PRO A 223 6.99 1.46 -5.41
CA PRO A 223 8.22 0.67 -5.53
C PRO A 223 8.07 -0.60 -6.37
N PHE A 224 6.85 -1.02 -6.67
CA PHE A 224 6.55 -2.20 -7.47
C PHE A 224 5.71 -1.84 -8.71
N PRO A 225 5.87 -2.56 -9.84
CA PRO A 225 5.07 -2.36 -11.04
C PRO A 225 3.63 -2.88 -10.86
N LEU A 226 2.82 -2.12 -10.13
CA LEU A 226 1.46 -2.50 -9.75
C LEU A 226 0.44 -2.15 -10.83
N LYS A 227 -0.53 -3.05 -11.06
CA LYS A 227 -1.71 -2.82 -11.91
C LYS A 227 -2.99 -3.14 -11.16
N LEU A 228 -3.76 -2.12 -10.84
CA LEU A 228 -5.10 -2.27 -10.28
C LEU A 228 -6.09 -2.81 -11.30
N ASN A 229 -7.02 -3.62 -10.83
CA ASN A 229 -8.12 -4.17 -11.61
C ASN A 229 -9.47 -3.58 -11.22
N LYS A 230 -9.71 -3.36 -9.92
CA LYS A 230 -10.98 -2.81 -9.45
C LYS A 230 -10.84 -1.98 -8.19
N ILE A 231 -11.84 -1.12 -7.96
CA ILE A 231 -12.07 -0.36 -6.73
C ILE A 231 -13.47 -0.73 -6.25
N VAL A 232 -13.58 -1.18 -5.00
CA VAL A 232 -14.85 -1.57 -4.37
C VAL A 232 -15.14 -0.59 -3.25
N PHE A 233 -16.28 0.10 -3.35
CA PHE A 233 -16.77 0.97 -2.31
C PHE A 233 -17.77 0.25 -1.42
N LYS A 234 -17.57 0.36 -0.11
CA LYS A 234 -18.52 -0.04 0.93
C LYS A 234 -18.83 1.17 1.81
N GLU A 235 -19.66 0.98 2.83
CA GLU A 235 -19.92 2.03 3.80
C GLU A 235 -18.64 2.32 4.60
N LYS A 236 -18.12 3.57 4.51
CA LYS A 236 -16.89 4.06 5.16
C LYS A 236 -15.59 3.37 4.77
N GLU A 237 -15.57 2.60 3.68
CA GLU A 237 -14.42 1.82 3.27
C GLU A 237 -14.28 1.81 1.74
N ALA A 238 -13.04 1.94 1.25
CA ALA A 238 -12.69 1.70 -0.14
C ALA A 238 -11.58 0.63 -0.22
N LEU A 239 -11.78 -0.37 -1.09
CA LEU A 239 -10.82 -1.43 -1.38
C LEU A 239 -10.29 -1.25 -2.80
N PHE A 240 -8.97 -1.26 -2.91
CA PHE A 240 -8.26 -1.25 -4.19
C PHE A 240 -7.61 -2.61 -4.37
N GLU A 241 -7.86 -3.26 -5.50
CA GLU A 241 -7.45 -4.64 -5.70
C GLU A 241 -6.85 -4.86 -7.08
N THR A 242 -5.78 -5.66 -7.14
CA THR A 242 -5.27 -6.25 -8.37
C THR A 242 -6.20 -7.36 -8.86
N ARG A 243 -5.95 -7.91 -10.06
CA ARG A 243 -6.78 -8.97 -10.64
C ARG A 243 -6.72 -10.25 -9.82
N ILE A 244 -5.52 -10.62 -9.36
CA ILE A 244 -5.27 -11.72 -8.45
C ILE A 244 -4.99 -11.09 -7.09
N LEU A 245 -5.58 -11.63 -6.04
CA LEU A 245 -5.38 -11.14 -4.69
C LEU A 245 -4.13 -11.78 -4.07
N PRO A 246 -3.39 -11.04 -3.21
CA PRO A 246 -2.29 -11.62 -2.45
C PRO A 246 -2.78 -12.77 -1.59
N SER A 247 -1.98 -13.80 -1.45
CA SER A 247 -2.20 -14.93 -0.53
C SER A 247 -0.97 -15.13 0.33
N VAL A 248 -1.20 -15.45 1.60
CA VAL A 248 -0.13 -15.82 2.53
C VAL A 248 0.62 -17.03 1.97
N ILE A 249 1.94 -17.01 2.06
CA ILE A 249 2.83 -18.07 1.62
C ILE A 249 3.45 -18.78 2.82
N GLU A 250 3.93 -20.00 2.63
CA GLU A 250 4.81 -20.66 3.58
C GLU A 250 6.24 -20.14 3.41
N GLY A 251 6.99 -19.98 4.50
CA GLY A 251 8.37 -19.52 4.42
C GLY A 251 8.89 -18.91 5.71
N ILE A 252 9.96 -18.15 5.61
CA ILE A 252 10.61 -17.47 6.73
C ILE A 252 9.86 -16.18 7.03
N THR A 253 9.41 -16.03 8.27
CA THR A 253 8.58 -14.90 8.71
C THR A 253 9.40 -13.86 9.49
N TYR A 254 9.27 -12.62 9.10
CA TYR A 254 9.81 -11.44 9.77
C TYR A 254 8.65 -10.55 10.22
N SER A 255 8.46 -10.40 11.52
CA SER A 255 7.38 -9.60 12.08
C SER A 255 7.89 -8.36 12.80
N TYR A 256 7.15 -7.26 12.69
CA TYR A 256 7.43 -6.00 13.36
C TYR A 256 6.18 -5.43 13.99
N VAL A 257 6.31 -4.90 15.19
CA VAL A 257 5.29 -4.09 15.88
C VAL A 257 5.95 -2.82 16.40
N LYS A 258 5.30 -1.69 16.17
CA LYS A 258 5.75 -0.36 16.59
C LYS A 258 5.74 -0.17 18.10
#